data_416edf3df9e14380de83a96e84cbab0c
#
_entry.id   416edf3df9e14380de83a96e84cbab0c
#
_cell.length_a   1.000
_cell.length_b   1.000
_cell.length_c   1.000
_cell.angle_alpha   90.00
_cell.angle_beta   90.00
_cell.angle_gamma   90.00
#
_symmetry.space_group_name_H-M   'P 1'
#
loop_
_entity.id
_entity.type
_entity.pdbx_description
1 polymer ?
#
loop_
_entity_poly.entity_id
_entity_poly.type
_entity_poly.pdbx_seq_one_letter_code
_entity_poly.pdbx_strand_id
1 'polypeptide(L)'
;MLTCALLSPMAMAAQEIPRTPPRMAEANETPAAPSTASSSATLPTRSGRDIYAQFRAGLADPECPANGGSARWRQHFANAPKRMATDGDDVLPLFGYVVDAVREAHLPTEYALIPFVESGYRPGARSAGGPAGLWQFIALTARNHDVAVRPGYDGRLSPVDSTRAAVRYLKTLHGMFAGDWRLAVMAYNAGEYRVLGALRRSGQNARNAKPETLQGLSPITHAYVQKLRALSCLLESADDREEWLRALDRPIPLLQARALPHGAKTLEAWARDQGLDAARVRRMNPAFEGGRIIARNDDDALRVLAPAATAEIAATGSAVGATAAGP
;
A
#
# COMPACT_ATOMS: atom_id res chain seq x y z
N MET A 1 -51.14 41.76 -1.50
CA MET A 1 -51.21 43.22 -1.31
C MET A 1 -49.81 43.78 -1.48
N LEU A 2 -49.73 44.60 -2.46
CA LEU A 2 -48.96 45.84 -2.71
C LEU A 2 -47.43 45.61 -2.84
N THR A 3 -46.79 46.04 -3.85
CA THR A 3 -46.78 46.89 -5.06
C THR A 3 -45.30 47.24 -5.26
N CYS A 4 -44.75 46.84 -6.31
CA CYS A 4 -44.28 47.50 -7.52
C CYS A 4 -43.71 48.92 -7.36
N ALA A 5 -42.44 49.12 -7.70
CA ALA A 5 -41.97 50.34 -8.34
C ALA A 5 -40.70 50.10 -9.14
N LEU A 6 -40.84 50.30 -10.44
CA LEU A 6 -39.82 50.42 -11.47
C LEU A 6 -39.21 51.83 -11.45
N LEU A 7 -37.93 51.98 -11.75
CA LEU A 7 -37.38 53.21 -12.38
C LEU A 7 -36.09 52.88 -13.15
N SER A 8 -36.17 53.02 -14.46
CA SER A 8 -35.06 53.10 -15.47
C SER A 8 -34.88 54.57 -15.90
N PRO A 9 -34.06 54.89 -16.88
CA PRO A 9 -32.61 55.15 -16.81
C PRO A 9 -32.28 56.62 -17.27
N MET A 10 -31.06 57.05 -17.09
CA MET A 10 -30.56 58.23 -17.78
C MET A 10 -29.19 57.97 -18.42
N ALA A 11 -29.16 58.08 -19.72
CA ALA A 11 -27.96 58.14 -20.55
C ALA A 11 -27.34 59.53 -20.50
N MET A 12 -26.00 59.59 -20.37
CA MET A 12 -25.23 60.80 -20.68
C MET A 12 -24.13 60.47 -21.65
N ALA A 13 -24.06 61.31 -22.69
CA ALA A 13 -23.23 61.24 -23.85
C ALA A 13 -21.74 61.50 -23.51
N ALA A 14 -20.87 60.76 -24.19
CA ALA A 14 -19.40 60.97 -24.15
C ALA A 14 -18.96 61.99 -25.19
N GLN A 15 -18.13 62.93 -24.77
CA GLN A 15 -17.39 63.87 -25.68
C GLN A 15 -16.04 63.24 -26.03
N GLU A 16 -15.76 63.13 -27.30
CA GLU A 16 -14.46 62.78 -27.88
C GLU A 16 -13.43 63.89 -27.74
N ILE A 17 -12.23 63.57 -27.30
CA ILE A 17 -11.04 64.44 -27.34
C ILE A 17 -10.01 63.79 -28.27
N PRO A 18 -9.42 64.43 -29.22
CA PRO A 18 -8.47 63.87 -30.17
C PRO A 18 -7.10 63.60 -29.50
N ARG A 19 -6.58 62.40 -29.73
CA ARG A 19 -5.25 62.00 -29.22
C ARG A 19 -4.19 62.13 -30.29
N THR A 20 -3.16 62.84 -29.96
CA THR A 20 -1.88 62.92 -30.69
C THR A 20 -1.07 61.65 -30.39
N PRO A 21 -0.40 61.01 -31.37
CA PRO A 21 0.39 59.82 -31.09
C PRO A 21 1.73 60.17 -30.43
N PRO A 22 2.19 59.44 -29.42
CA PRO A 22 3.51 59.61 -28.88
C PRO A 22 4.55 58.80 -29.70
N ARG A 23 5.69 59.44 -29.81
CA ARG A 23 6.95 59.07 -30.46
C ARG A 23 7.48 57.78 -29.90
N MET A 24 7.86 56.83 -30.77
CA MET A 24 8.51 55.57 -30.42
C MET A 24 9.85 55.87 -29.73
N ALA A 25 9.97 55.35 -28.49
CA ALA A 25 11.23 55.18 -27.79
C ALA A 25 11.75 53.76 -28.08
N GLU A 26 12.99 53.68 -28.52
CA GLU A 26 13.69 52.41 -28.75
C GLU A 26 13.75 51.61 -27.44
N ALA A 27 13.17 50.39 -27.46
CA ALA A 27 13.26 49.47 -26.37
C ALA A 27 14.62 48.78 -26.39
N ASN A 28 15.39 49.04 -25.37
CA ASN A 28 16.62 48.35 -25.04
C ASN A 28 16.26 46.91 -24.63
N GLU A 29 16.52 45.93 -25.48
CA GLU A 29 16.32 44.50 -25.19
C GLU A 29 17.34 44.06 -24.15
N THR A 30 16.89 43.92 -22.90
CA THR A 30 17.60 43.17 -21.87
C THR A 30 17.43 41.69 -22.18
N PRO A 31 18.50 40.89 -22.31
CA PRO A 31 18.36 39.46 -22.57
C PRO A 31 17.61 38.81 -21.39
N ALA A 32 16.49 38.18 -21.70
CA ALA A 32 15.73 37.36 -20.74
C ALA A 32 16.63 36.25 -20.21
N ALA A 33 16.79 36.24 -18.90
CA ALA A 33 17.42 35.11 -18.21
C ALA A 33 16.69 33.79 -18.57
N PRO A 34 17.42 32.69 -18.78
CA PRO A 34 16.79 31.41 -19.08
C PRO A 34 15.87 31.04 -17.93
N SER A 35 14.58 30.96 -18.23
CA SER A 35 13.58 30.36 -17.34
C SER A 35 14.01 28.95 -17.04
N THR A 36 14.52 28.70 -15.84
CA THR A 36 14.72 27.33 -15.31
C THR A 36 13.36 26.73 -15.18
N ALA A 37 12.92 26.08 -16.26
CA ALA A 37 11.78 25.14 -16.18
C ALA A 37 12.12 24.12 -15.09
N SER A 38 11.43 24.23 -13.97
CA SER A 38 11.49 23.24 -12.90
C SER A 38 11.03 21.92 -13.53
N SER A 39 11.98 21.09 -13.92
CA SER A 39 11.71 19.73 -14.39
C SER A 39 11.04 19.00 -13.22
N SER A 40 9.72 18.88 -13.25
CA SER A 40 8.98 18.02 -12.35
C SER A 40 9.49 16.61 -12.60
N ALA A 41 10.42 16.14 -11.77
CA ALA A 41 10.94 14.79 -11.86
C ALA A 41 9.74 13.82 -11.76
N THR A 42 9.46 13.12 -12.87
CA THR A 42 8.37 12.18 -12.93
C THR A 42 8.67 11.04 -11.95
N LEU A 43 7.81 10.83 -10.96
CA LEU A 43 7.97 9.77 -9.98
C LEU A 43 7.90 8.40 -10.69
N PRO A 44 8.73 7.44 -10.27
CA PRO A 44 8.68 6.08 -10.81
C PRO A 44 7.31 5.44 -10.62
N THR A 45 6.80 4.88 -11.70
CA THR A 45 5.50 4.19 -11.73
C THR A 45 5.64 2.83 -12.42
N ARG A 46 4.68 1.96 -12.16
CA ARG A 46 4.44 0.73 -12.92
C ARG A 46 2.95 0.59 -13.22
N SER A 47 2.58 -0.23 -14.20
CA SER A 47 1.16 -0.51 -14.44
C SER A 47 0.55 -1.28 -13.27
N GLY A 48 -0.70 -0.98 -12.92
CA GLY A 48 -1.46 -1.78 -11.98
C GLY A 48 -1.73 -3.21 -12.49
N ARG A 49 -1.75 -3.42 -13.81
CA ARG A 49 -1.78 -4.78 -14.40
C ARG A 49 -0.54 -5.58 -14.05
N ASP A 50 0.64 -4.95 -14.08
CA ASP A 50 1.89 -5.62 -13.72
C ASP A 50 1.91 -6.04 -12.26
N ILE A 51 1.36 -5.19 -11.36
CA ILE A 51 1.20 -5.54 -9.93
C ILE A 51 0.33 -6.79 -9.81
N TYR A 52 -0.79 -6.83 -10.49
CA TYR A 52 -1.70 -7.97 -10.46
C TYR A 52 -1.09 -9.22 -11.10
N ALA A 53 -0.41 -9.10 -12.23
CA ALA A 53 0.28 -10.20 -12.89
C ALA A 53 1.37 -10.80 -11.98
N GLN A 54 2.14 -9.97 -11.28
CA GLN A 54 3.13 -10.42 -10.29
C GLN A 54 2.49 -11.15 -9.12
N PHE A 55 1.34 -10.69 -8.64
CA PHE A 55 0.56 -11.40 -7.62
C PHE A 55 0.14 -12.78 -8.10
N ARG A 56 -0.47 -12.89 -9.30
CA ARG A 56 -0.90 -14.18 -9.87
C ARG A 56 0.26 -15.16 -10.07
N ALA A 57 1.36 -14.67 -10.62
CA ALA A 57 2.55 -15.49 -10.89
C ALA A 57 3.21 -16.06 -9.61
N GLY A 58 2.93 -15.50 -8.44
CA GLY A 58 3.48 -15.94 -7.16
C GLY A 58 2.54 -16.77 -6.29
N LEU A 59 1.33 -17.07 -6.76
CA LEU A 59 0.39 -17.93 -6.03
C LEU A 59 0.92 -19.37 -5.95
N ALA A 60 0.89 -19.96 -4.77
CA ALA A 60 1.18 -21.40 -4.57
C ALA A 60 0.01 -22.26 -5.05
N ASP A 61 -1.20 -21.72 -5.04
CA ASP A 61 -2.43 -22.44 -5.37
C ASP A 61 -3.29 -21.55 -6.30
N PRO A 62 -2.89 -21.42 -7.58
CA PRO A 62 -3.50 -20.47 -8.51
C PRO A 62 -4.89 -20.89 -9.00
N GLU A 63 -5.21 -22.18 -8.95
CA GLU A 63 -6.47 -22.68 -9.51
C GLU A 63 -7.64 -22.45 -8.55
N CYS A 64 -8.71 -21.86 -9.05
CA CYS A 64 -9.94 -21.72 -8.30
C CYS A 64 -10.86 -22.93 -8.50
N PRO A 65 -11.51 -23.41 -7.41
CA PRO A 65 -12.54 -24.43 -7.57
C PRO A 65 -13.68 -23.90 -8.44
N ALA A 66 -14.35 -24.81 -9.19
CA ALA A 66 -15.40 -24.44 -10.15
C ALA A 66 -16.53 -23.57 -9.55
N ASN A 67 -16.79 -23.71 -8.25
CA ASN A 67 -17.75 -22.86 -7.51
C ASN A 67 -17.14 -21.54 -7.01
N GLY A 68 -15.86 -21.25 -7.32
CA GLY A 68 -15.13 -20.07 -6.87
C GLY A 68 -14.90 -20.00 -5.36
N GLY A 69 -14.98 -21.13 -4.64
CA GLY A 69 -14.85 -21.20 -3.19
C GLY A 69 -16.08 -20.68 -2.43
N SER A 70 -15.88 -20.20 -1.20
CA SER A 70 -16.98 -19.77 -0.32
C SER A 70 -17.73 -18.55 -0.82
N ALA A 71 -18.98 -18.71 -1.23
CA ALA A 71 -19.86 -17.62 -1.69
C ALA A 71 -20.00 -16.52 -0.61
N ARG A 72 -20.11 -16.91 0.68
CA ARG A 72 -20.18 -15.98 1.81
C ARG A 72 -18.98 -15.04 1.83
N TRP A 73 -17.77 -15.57 1.68
CA TRP A 73 -16.55 -14.76 1.74
C TRP A 73 -16.32 -13.97 0.46
N ARG A 74 -16.70 -14.47 -0.71
CA ARG A 74 -16.69 -13.67 -1.93
C ARG A 74 -17.62 -12.45 -1.82
N GLN A 75 -18.82 -12.63 -1.28
CA GLN A 75 -19.74 -11.51 -1.03
C GLN A 75 -19.16 -10.52 0.00
N HIS A 76 -18.54 -11.02 1.07
CA HIS A 76 -17.91 -10.17 2.08
C HIS A 76 -16.81 -9.29 1.50
N PHE A 77 -16.01 -9.82 0.59
CA PHE A 77 -14.88 -9.09 -0.04
C PHE A 77 -15.22 -8.51 -1.41
N ALA A 78 -16.48 -8.48 -1.83
CA ALA A 78 -16.91 -8.06 -3.18
C ALA A 78 -16.39 -6.69 -3.62
N ASN A 79 -16.09 -5.81 -2.66
CA ASN A 79 -15.53 -4.48 -2.94
C ASN A 79 -14.01 -4.47 -3.20
N ALA A 80 -13.28 -5.55 -2.97
CA ALA A 80 -11.82 -5.56 -3.12
C ALA A 80 -11.38 -5.27 -4.57
N PRO A 81 -11.91 -5.93 -5.61
CA PRO A 81 -11.56 -5.61 -7.00
C PRO A 81 -11.91 -4.16 -7.38
N LYS A 82 -13.05 -3.66 -6.92
CA LYS A 82 -13.47 -2.26 -7.19
C LYS A 82 -12.48 -1.27 -6.58
N ARG A 83 -12.06 -1.47 -5.33
CA ARG A 83 -11.08 -0.59 -4.69
C ARG A 83 -9.72 -0.62 -5.40
N MET A 84 -9.27 -1.77 -5.88
CA MET A 84 -8.04 -1.86 -6.68
C MET A 84 -8.17 -1.10 -8.00
N ALA A 85 -9.33 -1.14 -8.64
CA ALA A 85 -9.60 -0.45 -9.89
C ALA A 85 -9.87 1.06 -9.74
N THR A 86 -10.21 1.52 -8.52
CA THR A 86 -10.53 2.94 -8.27
C THR A 86 -9.26 3.79 -8.29
N ASP A 87 -9.24 4.80 -9.16
CA ASP A 87 -8.14 5.78 -9.16
C ASP A 87 -8.15 6.60 -7.87
N GLY A 88 -6.95 6.90 -7.36
CA GLY A 88 -6.78 7.62 -6.08
C GLY A 88 -7.02 6.78 -4.82
N ASP A 89 -7.53 5.53 -4.90
CA ASP A 89 -7.54 4.61 -3.74
C ASP A 89 -6.11 4.09 -3.47
N ASP A 90 -5.72 4.08 -2.22
CA ASP A 90 -4.38 3.65 -1.81
C ASP A 90 -4.22 2.11 -1.79
N VAL A 91 -5.27 1.33 -2.06
CA VAL A 91 -5.23 -0.14 -2.00
C VAL A 91 -4.26 -0.72 -3.02
N LEU A 92 -4.36 -0.34 -4.30
CA LEU A 92 -3.51 -0.94 -5.33
C LEU A 92 -2.02 -0.60 -5.15
N PRO A 93 -1.61 0.64 -4.85
CA PRO A 93 -0.23 0.95 -4.51
C PRO A 93 0.29 0.18 -3.28
N LEU A 94 -0.51 0.11 -2.20
CA LEU A 94 -0.14 -0.65 -0.99
C LEU A 94 -0.09 -2.15 -1.24
N PHE A 95 -1.02 -2.69 -2.04
CA PHE A 95 -1.01 -4.08 -2.46
C PHE A 95 0.27 -4.39 -3.24
N GLY A 96 0.65 -3.53 -4.18
CA GLY A 96 1.89 -3.66 -4.92
C GLY A 96 3.12 -3.70 -4.01
N TYR A 97 3.20 -2.79 -3.03
CA TYR A 97 4.28 -2.79 -2.04
C TYR A 97 4.35 -4.10 -1.23
N VAL A 98 3.21 -4.63 -0.81
CA VAL A 98 3.16 -5.89 -0.06
C VAL A 98 3.49 -7.10 -0.94
N VAL A 99 3.00 -7.13 -2.20
CA VAL A 99 3.36 -8.19 -3.18
C VAL A 99 4.86 -8.22 -3.40
N ASP A 100 5.50 -7.06 -3.59
CA ASP A 100 6.96 -6.99 -3.75
C ASP A 100 7.69 -7.57 -2.54
N ALA A 101 7.32 -7.15 -1.33
CA ALA A 101 7.94 -7.61 -0.09
C ALA A 101 7.79 -9.13 0.13
N VAL A 102 6.64 -9.69 -0.23
CA VAL A 102 6.37 -11.14 -0.14
C VAL A 102 7.20 -11.91 -1.17
N ARG A 103 7.26 -11.42 -2.42
CA ARG A 103 8.03 -12.04 -3.49
C ARG A 103 9.55 -11.98 -3.25
N GLU A 104 10.04 -10.85 -2.75
CA GLU A 104 11.45 -10.68 -2.37
C GLU A 104 11.87 -11.68 -1.28
N ALA A 105 10.96 -12.05 -0.39
CA ALA A 105 11.17 -13.07 0.61
C ALA A 105 11.01 -14.51 0.09
N HIS A 106 10.69 -14.69 -1.21
CA HIS A 106 10.38 -15.99 -1.84
C HIS A 106 9.21 -16.71 -1.18
N LEU A 107 8.16 -15.97 -0.86
CA LEU A 107 6.93 -16.48 -0.23
C LEU A 107 5.75 -16.46 -1.20
N PRO A 108 4.78 -17.38 -1.02
CA PRO A 108 3.52 -17.36 -1.77
C PRO A 108 2.78 -16.03 -1.65
N THR A 109 2.28 -15.53 -2.77
CA THR A 109 1.60 -14.23 -2.81
C THR A 109 0.21 -14.24 -2.20
N GLU A 110 -0.35 -15.41 -1.84
CA GLU A 110 -1.52 -15.51 -0.97
C GLU A 110 -1.36 -14.70 0.31
N TYR A 111 -0.13 -14.56 0.83
CA TYR A 111 0.14 -13.77 2.02
C TYR A 111 -0.12 -12.26 1.82
N ALA A 112 -0.06 -11.78 0.58
CA ALA A 112 -0.46 -10.40 0.28
C ALA A 112 -1.97 -10.16 0.40
N LEU A 113 -2.77 -11.22 0.51
CA LEU A 113 -4.21 -11.10 0.77
C LEU A 113 -4.54 -10.92 2.26
N ILE A 114 -3.60 -11.19 3.17
CA ILE A 114 -3.82 -11.05 4.62
C ILE A 114 -4.29 -9.63 4.99
N PRO A 115 -3.69 -8.54 4.51
CA PRO A 115 -4.17 -7.19 4.84
C PRO A 115 -5.61 -6.90 4.39
N PHE A 116 -6.14 -7.55 3.35
CA PHE A 116 -7.57 -7.45 3.03
C PHE A 116 -8.44 -8.03 4.14
N VAL A 117 -8.05 -9.19 4.69
CA VAL A 117 -8.79 -9.87 5.76
C VAL A 117 -8.69 -9.09 7.06
N GLU A 118 -7.52 -8.57 7.39
CA GLU A 118 -7.22 -7.94 8.68
C GLU A 118 -7.72 -6.49 8.77
N SER A 119 -7.44 -5.69 7.76
CA SER A 119 -7.67 -4.24 7.84
C SER A 119 -8.39 -3.65 6.64
N GLY A 120 -8.65 -4.43 5.59
CA GLY A 120 -9.08 -3.92 4.29
C GLY A 120 -8.05 -2.98 3.66
N TYR A 121 -6.76 -3.27 3.84
CA TYR A 121 -5.65 -2.44 3.39
C TYR A 121 -5.66 -1.01 3.95
N ARG A 122 -6.05 -0.84 5.22
CA ARG A 122 -6.04 0.46 5.91
C ARG A 122 -4.90 0.52 6.92
N PRO A 123 -3.82 1.31 6.67
CA PRO A 123 -2.70 1.41 7.59
C PRO A 123 -3.08 1.91 8.98
N GLY A 124 -4.10 2.78 9.06
CA GLY A 124 -4.58 3.34 10.32
C GLY A 124 -5.62 2.49 11.06
N ALA A 125 -5.93 1.27 10.60
CA ALA A 125 -6.95 0.43 11.23
C ALA A 125 -6.57 0.08 12.68
N ARG A 126 -7.57 0.15 13.58
CA ARG A 126 -7.47 -0.25 14.99
C ARG A 126 -8.70 -1.05 15.37
N SER A 127 -8.50 -2.19 16.01
CA SER A 127 -9.57 -3.05 16.52
C SER A 127 -9.74 -2.90 18.03
N ALA A 128 -10.96 -3.07 18.53
CA ALA A 128 -11.29 -2.91 19.96
C ALA A 128 -10.45 -3.82 20.89
N GLY A 129 -9.98 -4.96 20.40
CA GLY A 129 -9.11 -5.89 21.15
C GLY A 129 -7.62 -5.51 21.15
N GLY A 130 -7.25 -4.34 20.63
CA GLY A 130 -5.88 -3.84 20.59
C GLY A 130 -5.04 -4.09 19.35
N PRO A 131 -5.43 -4.99 18.38
CA PRO A 131 -4.72 -5.10 17.11
C PRO A 131 -4.73 -3.79 16.32
N ALA A 132 -3.63 -3.55 15.56
CA ALA A 132 -3.49 -2.31 14.80
C ALA A 132 -2.71 -2.48 13.48
N GLY A 133 -2.97 -1.60 12.52
CA GLY A 133 -2.27 -1.47 11.25
C GLY A 133 -2.76 -2.42 10.16
N LEU A 134 -2.03 -2.45 9.05
CA LEU A 134 -2.32 -3.32 7.90
C LEU A 134 -2.48 -4.79 8.31
N TRP A 135 -1.59 -5.25 9.18
CA TRP A 135 -1.39 -6.62 9.58
C TRP A 135 -2.06 -7.00 10.90
N GLN A 136 -2.73 -6.05 11.54
CA GLN A 136 -3.45 -6.21 12.82
C GLN A 136 -2.62 -6.89 13.91
N PHE A 137 -1.35 -6.48 14.06
CA PHE A 137 -0.52 -6.96 15.15
C PHE A 137 -1.04 -6.49 16.50
N ILE A 138 -1.12 -7.40 17.48
CA ILE A 138 -1.19 -7.02 18.90
C ILE A 138 0.17 -6.49 19.36
N ALA A 139 0.19 -5.66 20.41
CA ALA A 139 1.42 -5.03 20.88
C ALA A 139 2.51 -6.02 21.30
N LEU A 140 2.13 -7.18 21.85
CA LEU A 140 3.10 -8.23 22.21
C LEU A 140 3.77 -8.83 20.97
N THR A 141 2.97 -9.23 19.98
CA THR A 141 3.50 -9.77 18.72
C THR A 141 4.39 -8.75 18.02
N ALA A 142 3.98 -7.48 18.00
CA ALA A 142 4.77 -6.41 17.42
C ALA A 142 6.17 -6.32 18.05
N ARG A 143 6.24 -6.30 19.39
CA ARG A 143 7.52 -6.28 20.12
C ARG A 143 8.39 -7.52 19.84
N ASN A 144 7.78 -8.69 19.77
CA ASN A 144 8.50 -9.95 19.49
C ASN A 144 9.10 -9.98 18.06
N HIS A 145 8.63 -9.10 17.19
CA HIS A 145 9.11 -8.95 15.82
C HIS A 145 9.76 -7.59 15.54
N ASP A 146 10.35 -6.96 16.56
CA ASP A 146 11.11 -5.70 16.49
C ASP A 146 10.28 -4.51 15.92
N VAL A 147 8.97 -4.49 16.16
CA VAL A 147 8.12 -3.35 15.82
C VAL A 147 7.96 -2.45 17.04
N ALA A 148 8.50 -1.25 16.97
CA ALA A 148 8.46 -0.29 18.05
C ALA A 148 7.03 0.19 18.33
N VAL A 149 6.61 0.14 19.61
CA VAL A 149 5.35 0.72 20.08
C VAL A 149 5.69 1.60 21.28
N ARG A 150 5.68 2.92 21.08
CA ARG A 150 6.13 3.92 22.05
C ARG A 150 5.34 5.24 21.91
N PRO A 151 5.39 6.13 22.89
CA PRO A 151 4.75 7.45 22.79
C PRO A 151 5.18 8.19 21.52
N GLY A 152 4.22 8.69 20.75
CA GLY A 152 4.42 9.41 19.50
C GLY A 152 4.70 8.54 18.27
N TYR A 153 4.94 7.22 18.43
CA TYR A 153 5.15 6.31 17.32
C TYR A 153 4.64 4.90 17.60
N ASP A 154 3.70 4.45 16.80
CA ASP A 154 3.19 3.07 16.83
C ASP A 154 3.53 2.38 15.51
N GLY A 155 4.62 1.62 15.50
CA GLY A 155 5.14 0.93 14.31
C GLY A 155 4.20 -0.11 13.72
N ARG A 156 3.17 -0.55 14.46
CA ARG A 156 2.11 -1.41 13.93
C ARG A 156 1.30 -0.72 12.84
N LEU A 157 1.22 0.61 12.92
CA LEU A 157 0.56 1.48 11.94
C LEU A 157 1.51 1.91 10.82
N SER A 158 2.81 1.62 10.91
CA SER A 158 3.78 1.82 9.84
C SER A 158 3.64 0.70 8.81
N PRO A 159 3.26 0.96 7.56
CA PRO A 159 3.26 -0.07 6.54
C PRO A 159 4.66 -0.66 6.32
N VAL A 160 5.71 0.15 6.53
CA VAL A 160 7.11 -0.30 6.39
C VAL A 160 7.47 -1.31 7.48
N ASP A 161 7.36 -0.90 8.75
CA ASP A 161 7.80 -1.75 9.87
C ASP A 161 6.93 -2.98 10.02
N SER A 162 5.60 -2.79 9.93
CA SER A 162 4.66 -3.91 10.08
C SER A 162 4.75 -4.91 8.92
N THR A 163 4.97 -4.47 7.67
CA THR A 163 5.14 -5.40 6.55
C THR A 163 6.45 -6.17 6.67
N ARG A 164 7.56 -5.49 7.02
CA ARG A 164 8.84 -6.17 7.25
C ARG A 164 8.73 -7.24 8.35
N ALA A 165 8.06 -6.91 9.44
CA ALA A 165 7.84 -7.85 10.54
C ALA A 165 6.91 -9.01 10.13
N ALA A 166 5.81 -8.72 9.43
CA ALA A 166 4.87 -9.73 8.96
C ALA A 166 5.52 -10.73 7.99
N VAL A 167 6.30 -10.23 7.03
CA VAL A 167 7.01 -11.08 6.07
C VAL A 167 8.03 -11.99 6.78
N ARG A 168 8.81 -11.46 7.74
CA ARG A 168 9.73 -12.30 8.55
C ARG A 168 8.96 -13.38 9.32
N TYR A 169 7.87 -13.01 9.98
CA TYR A 169 7.05 -13.96 10.73
C TYR A 169 6.43 -15.02 9.82
N LEU A 170 5.85 -14.61 8.69
CA LEU A 170 5.30 -15.54 7.70
C LEU A 170 6.36 -16.47 7.11
N LYS A 171 7.60 -15.98 6.89
CA LYS A 171 8.73 -16.83 6.46
C LYS A 171 9.06 -17.91 7.48
N THR A 172 9.06 -17.56 8.76
CA THR A 172 9.24 -18.52 9.86
C THR A 172 8.11 -19.55 9.89
N LEU A 173 6.86 -19.10 9.80
CA LEU A 173 5.69 -19.99 9.77
C LEU A 173 5.69 -20.89 8.54
N HIS A 174 5.98 -20.35 7.35
CA HIS A 174 6.07 -21.11 6.11
C HIS A 174 7.10 -22.23 6.20
N GLY A 175 8.29 -21.95 6.73
CA GLY A 175 9.31 -22.97 6.98
C GLY A 175 8.89 -24.00 8.02
N MET A 176 8.30 -23.55 9.13
CA MET A 176 7.82 -24.43 10.21
C MET A 176 6.75 -25.44 9.73
N PHE A 177 5.93 -25.04 8.78
CA PHE A 177 4.86 -25.85 8.21
C PHE A 177 5.21 -26.47 6.85
N ALA A 178 6.50 -26.72 6.60
CA ALA A 178 7.00 -27.42 5.40
C ALA A 178 6.53 -26.81 4.06
N GLY A 179 6.30 -25.51 4.02
CA GLY A 179 5.85 -24.81 2.83
C GLY A 179 4.34 -24.78 2.61
N ASP A 180 3.53 -25.38 3.49
CA ASP A 180 2.07 -25.28 3.37
C ASP A 180 1.59 -23.89 3.82
N TRP A 181 1.26 -23.04 2.85
CA TRP A 181 0.79 -21.70 3.11
C TRP A 181 -0.52 -21.66 3.92
N ARG A 182 -1.37 -22.69 3.81
CA ARG A 182 -2.64 -22.78 4.53
C ARG A 182 -2.40 -22.99 6.03
N LEU A 183 -1.48 -23.86 6.40
CA LEU A 183 -1.06 -24.03 7.79
C LEU A 183 -0.40 -22.77 8.34
N ALA A 184 0.44 -22.12 7.53
CA ALA A 184 1.10 -20.89 7.94
C ALA A 184 0.10 -19.75 8.23
N VAL A 185 -0.96 -19.56 7.43
CA VAL A 185 -1.98 -18.53 7.71
C VAL A 185 -2.89 -18.92 8.87
N MET A 186 -3.14 -20.20 9.08
CA MET A 186 -3.82 -20.67 10.29
C MET A 186 -3.00 -20.35 11.54
N ALA A 187 -1.67 -20.52 11.47
CA ALA A 187 -0.76 -20.19 12.55
C ALA A 187 -0.61 -18.67 12.75
N TYR A 188 -0.63 -17.89 11.69
CA TYR A 188 -0.69 -16.43 11.78
C TYR A 188 -1.91 -15.96 12.58
N ASN A 189 -3.08 -16.58 12.34
CA ASN A 189 -4.33 -16.23 13.01
C ASN A 189 -4.43 -16.78 14.44
N ALA A 190 -4.01 -18.03 14.68
CA ALA A 190 -4.25 -18.74 15.94
C ALA A 190 -3.02 -18.88 16.84
N GLY A 191 -1.83 -18.65 16.30
CA GLY A 191 -0.53 -18.97 16.91
C GLY A 191 -0.03 -20.36 16.51
N GLU A 192 1.27 -20.43 16.25
CA GLU A 192 1.95 -21.64 15.74
C GLU A 192 1.80 -22.86 16.63
N TYR A 193 1.89 -22.70 17.95
CA TYR A 193 1.78 -23.81 18.90
C TYR A 193 0.39 -24.44 18.91
N ARG A 194 -0.66 -23.66 18.66
CA ARG A 194 -2.03 -24.19 18.53
C ARG A 194 -2.17 -25.06 17.29
N VAL A 195 -1.60 -24.63 16.15
CA VAL A 195 -1.64 -25.41 14.91
C VAL A 195 -0.78 -26.68 15.03
N LEU A 196 0.43 -26.60 15.61
CA LEU A 196 1.24 -27.77 15.92
C LEU A 196 0.52 -28.75 16.85
N GLY A 197 -0.18 -28.24 17.87
CA GLY A 197 -1.02 -29.06 18.74
C GLY A 197 -2.18 -29.73 18.02
N ALA A 198 -2.81 -29.03 17.07
CA ALA A 198 -3.89 -29.58 16.25
C ALA A 198 -3.39 -30.69 15.32
N LEU A 199 -2.23 -30.50 14.68
CA LEU A 199 -1.59 -31.55 13.88
C LEU A 199 -1.36 -32.83 14.69
N ARG A 200 -0.76 -32.70 15.88
CA ARG A 200 -0.54 -33.87 16.80
C ARG A 200 -1.83 -34.57 17.18
N ARG A 201 -2.87 -33.80 17.57
CA ARG A 201 -4.19 -34.40 17.94
C ARG A 201 -4.86 -35.12 16.78
N SER A 202 -4.62 -34.67 15.57
CA SER A 202 -5.17 -35.25 14.34
C SER A 202 -4.30 -36.37 13.76
N GLY A 203 -3.19 -36.76 14.41
CA GLY A 203 -2.25 -37.77 13.90
C GLY A 203 -1.54 -37.33 12.61
N GLN A 204 -1.43 -36.04 12.37
CA GLN A 204 -0.87 -35.46 11.16
C GLN A 204 0.44 -34.69 11.47
N ASN A 205 1.23 -34.44 10.44
CA ASN A 205 2.38 -33.57 10.49
C ASN A 205 2.30 -32.53 9.33
N ALA A 206 3.21 -31.56 9.31
CA ALA A 206 3.16 -30.48 8.32
C ALA A 206 3.25 -30.96 6.85
N ARG A 207 3.87 -32.11 6.58
CA ARG A 207 4.04 -32.63 5.21
C ARG A 207 2.84 -33.41 4.67
N ASN A 208 1.99 -33.94 5.57
CA ASN A 208 0.82 -34.72 5.20
C ASN A 208 -0.50 -34.11 5.70
N ALA A 209 -0.46 -32.85 6.09
CA ALA A 209 -1.59 -32.18 6.69
C ALA A 209 -2.76 -32.01 5.72
N LYS A 210 -3.95 -32.17 6.28
CA LYS A 210 -5.21 -31.75 5.68
C LYS A 210 -5.79 -30.64 6.55
N PRO A 211 -5.48 -29.36 6.26
CA PRO A 211 -5.81 -28.23 7.13
C PRO A 211 -7.29 -28.16 7.52
N GLU A 212 -8.17 -28.57 6.62
CA GLU A 212 -9.63 -28.59 6.81
C GLU A 212 -10.10 -29.63 7.87
N THR A 213 -9.27 -30.67 8.16
CA THR A 213 -9.61 -31.74 9.09
C THR A 213 -8.97 -31.57 10.47
N LEU A 214 -8.17 -30.53 10.68
CA LEU A 214 -7.46 -30.33 11.94
C LEU A 214 -8.42 -30.06 13.11
N GLN A 215 -8.31 -30.87 14.16
CA GLN A 215 -9.17 -30.79 15.34
C GLN A 215 -8.64 -29.80 16.39
N GLY A 216 -9.57 -29.15 17.12
CA GLY A 216 -9.24 -28.28 18.24
C GLY A 216 -8.73 -26.88 17.83
N LEU A 217 -8.98 -26.49 16.59
CA LEU A 217 -8.86 -25.10 16.12
C LEU A 217 -10.24 -24.44 16.04
N SER A 218 -10.27 -23.12 16.18
CA SER A 218 -11.53 -22.38 16.11
C SER A 218 -12.10 -22.38 14.69
N PRO A 219 -13.42 -22.28 14.52
CA PRO A 219 -14.02 -22.07 13.20
C PRO A 219 -13.48 -20.81 12.50
N ILE A 220 -13.06 -19.78 13.26
CA ILE A 220 -12.43 -18.56 12.73
C ILE A 220 -11.12 -18.89 12.04
N THR A 221 -10.30 -19.77 12.65
CA THR A 221 -9.00 -20.18 12.09
C THR A 221 -9.17 -20.99 10.80
N HIS A 222 -10.14 -21.92 10.74
CA HIS A 222 -10.47 -22.63 9.51
C HIS A 222 -11.00 -21.67 8.43
N ALA A 223 -11.87 -20.72 8.82
CA ALA A 223 -12.40 -19.73 7.90
C ALA A 223 -11.32 -18.79 7.35
N TYR A 224 -10.17 -18.67 8.00
CA TYR A 224 -9.10 -17.79 7.55
C TYR A 224 -8.54 -18.23 6.19
N VAL A 225 -8.26 -19.51 6.01
CA VAL A 225 -7.87 -20.09 4.71
C VAL A 225 -8.95 -19.87 3.66
N GLN A 226 -10.22 -20.11 4.02
CA GLN A 226 -11.35 -19.91 3.12
C GLN A 226 -11.49 -18.45 2.67
N LYS A 227 -11.19 -17.48 3.55
CA LYS A 227 -11.21 -16.04 3.23
C LYS A 227 -10.16 -15.68 2.18
N LEU A 228 -8.92 -16.14 2.37
CA LEU A 228 -7.84 -15.88 1.41
C LEU A 228 -8.13 -16.53 0.06
N ARG A 229 -8.62 -17.79 0.08
CA ARG A 229 -9.01 -18.49 -1.14
C ARG A 229 -10.14 -17.75 -1.88
N ALA A 230 -11.18 -17.33 -1.15
CA ALA A 230 -12.30 -16.58 -1.75
C ALA A 230 -11.84 -15.22 -2.34
N LEU A 231 -10.89 -14.54 -1.69
CA LEU A 231 -10.28 -13.31 -2.21
C LEU A 231 -9.49 -13.57 -3.49
N SER A 232 -8.63 -14.59 -3.52
CA SER A 232 -7.87 -14.97 -4.72
C SER A 232 -8.80 -15.24 -5.88
N CYS A 233 -9.82 -16.09 -5.69
CA CYS A 233 -10.80 -16.42 -6.72
C CYS A 233 -11.68 -15.24 -7.14
N LEU A 234 -11.95 -14.31 -6.22
CA LEU A 234 -12.68 -13.09 -6.55
C LEU A 234 -11.87 -12.17 -7.48
N LEU A 235 -10.56 -12.04 -7.25
CA LEU A 235 -9.67 -11.27 -8.10
C LEU A 235 -9.49 -11.95 -9.46
N GLU A 236 -9.38 -13.27 -9.50
CA GLU A 236 -9.35 -14.04 -10.75
C GLU A 236 -10.66 -13.86 -11.56
N SER A 237 -11.83 -13.98 -10.93
CA SER A 237 -13.11 -13.71 -11.60
C SER A 237 -13.26 -12.25 -12.06
N ALA A 238 -12.50 -11.31 -11.47
CA ALA A 238 -12.43 -9.93 -11.94
C ALA A 238 -11.52 -9.80 -13.17
N ASP A 239 -10.45 -10.62 -13.25
CA ASP A 239 -9.52 -10.71 -14.38
C ASP A 239 -10.21 -11.13 -15.68
N ASP A 240 -11.23 -11.99 -15.60
CA ASP A 240 -12.06 -12.37 -16.76
C ASP A 240 -12.80 -11.17 -17.39
N ARG A 241 -12.83 -10.02 -16.72
CA ARG A 241 -13.48 -8.79 -17.21
C ARG A 241 -12.44 -7.82 -17.74
N GLU A 242 -12.39 -7.68 -19.05
CA GLU A 242 -11.48 -6.75 -19.72
C GLU A 242 -11.57 -5.31 -19.20
N GLU A 243 -12.76 -4.87 -18.79
CA GLU A 243 -12.98 -3.56 -18.19
C GLU A 243 -12.20 -3.37 -16.88
N TRP A 244 -12.17 -4.38 -16.03
CA TRP A 244 -11.39 -4.33 -14.79
C TRP A 244 -9.90 -4.26 -15.06
N LEU A 245 -9.39 -5.07 -15.98
CA LEU A 245 -7.98 -5.04 -16.39
C LEU A 245 -7.59 -3.69 -16.98
N ARG A 246 -8.45 -3.09 -17.82
CA ARG A 246 -8.22 -1.73 -18.33
C ARG A 246 -8.20 -0.68 -17.23
N ALA A 247 -9.06 -0.82 -16.22
CA ALA A 247 -9.06 0.09 -15.08
C ALA A 247 -7.81 -0.06 -14.20
N LEU A 248 -7.17 -1.24 -14.17
CA LEU A 248 -5.87 -1.43 -13.52
C LEU A 248 -4.72 -0.86 -14.35
N ASP A 249 -4.84 -0.81 -15.68
CA ASP A 249 -3.78 -0.39 -16.60
C ASP A 249 -3.57 1.13 -16.58
N ARG A 250 -3.10 1.61 -15.45
CA ARG A 250 -2.74 3.00 -15.21
C ARG A 250 -1.43 3.09 -14.45
N PRO A 251 -0.72 4.23 -14.52
CA PRO A 251 0.50 4.44 -13.76
C PRO A 251 0.23 4.43 -12.24
N ILE A 252 0.84 3.48 -11.54
CA ILE A 252 0.76 3.36 -10.08
C ILE A 252 2.13 3.73 -9.52
N PRO A 253 2.21 4.68 -8.57
CA PRO A 253 3.48 5.04 -7.93
C PRO A 253 4.15 3.81 -7.30
N LEU A 254 5.42 3.61 -7.62
CA LEU A 254 6.24 2.60 -6.96
C LEU A 254 6.53 3.07 -5.54
N LEU A 255 5.94 2.38 -4.55
CA LEU A 255 6.14 2.71 -3.14
C LEU A 255 7.39 2.05 -2.57
N GLN A 256 8.16 2.80 -1.80
CA GLN A 256 9.37 2.31 -1.11
C GLN A 256 9.45 2.84 0.31
N ALA A 257 10.23 2.12 1.15
CA ALA A 257 10.60 2.56 2.48
C ALA A 257 11.70 3.61 2.38
N ARG A 258 11.36 4.89 2.53
CA ARG A 258 12.31 6.01 2.48
C ARG A 258 12.73 6.43 3.88
N ALA A 259 14.05 6.59 4.09
CA ALA A 259 14.60 7.08 5.35
C ALA A 259 14.22 8.56 5.56
N LEU A 260 13.84 8.89 6.79
CA LEU A 260 13.66 10.29 7.19
C LEU A 260 15.03 10.88 7.56
N PRO A 261 15.37 12.08 7.09
CA PRO A 261 16.62 12.73 7.45
C PRO A 261 16.63 13.12 8.93
N HIS A 262 17.82 13.15 9.53
CA HIS A 262 17.98 13.67 10.88
C HIS A 262 17.43 15.11 10.96
N GLY A 263 16.67 15.38 12.01
CA GLY A 263 16.08 16.70 12.24
C GLY A 263 14.76 16.96 11.51
N ALA A 264 14.25 16.02 10.72
CA ALA A 264 12.87 16.11 10.19
C ALA A 264 11.87 16.20 11.34
N LYS A 265 11.00 17.20 11.32
CA LYS A 265 10.05 17.48 12.42
C LYS A 265 8.64 16.95 12.15
N THR A 266 8.20 17.01 10.89
CA THR A 266 6.87 16.54 10.47
C THR A 266 6.92 15.85 9.12
N LEU A 267 6.00 14.89 8.93
CA LEU A 267 5.83 14.20 7.65
C LEU A 267 5.42 15.15 6.54
N GLU A 268 4.57 16.13 6.87
CA GLU A 268 4.06 17.09 5.90
C GLU A 268 5.16 18.03 5.37
N ALA A 269 6.05 18.50 6.24
CA ALA A 269 7.19 19.31 5.80
C ALA A 269 8.12 18.49 4.92
N TRP A 270 8.51 17.30 5.38
CA TRP A 270 9.35 16.41 4.60
C TRP A 270 8.72 16.05 3.23
N ALA A 271 7.44 15.74 3.19
CA ALA A 271 6.76 15.38 1.94
C ALA A 271 6.77 16.54 0.95
N ARG A 272 6.50 17.78 1.41
CA ARG A 272 6.57 18.98 0.56
C ARG A 272 7.99 19.22 0.02
N ASP A 273 9.00 19.06 0.86
CA ASP A 273 10.42 19.21 0.45
C ASP A 273 10.81 18.16 -0.61
N GLN A 274 10.13 17.02 -0.62
CA GLN A 274 10.31 15.95 -1.62
C GLN A 274 9.39 16.10 -2.85
N GLY A 275 8.58 17.16 -2.95
CA GLY A 275 7.60 17.34 -4.01
C GLY A 275 6.44 16.31 -3.99
N LEU A 276 6.14 15.73 -2.82
CA LEU A 276 5.10 14.70 -2.66
C LEU A 276 3.81 15.31 -2.09
N ASP A 277 2.69 14.64 -2.36
CA ASP A 277 1.41 14.93 -1.71
C ASP A 277 1.51 14.62 -0.20
N ALA A 278 1.59 15.68 0.61
CA ALA A 278 1.76 15.61 2.05
C ALA A 278 0.57 14.93 2.75
N ALA A 279 -0.66 15.13 2.24
CA ALA A 279 -1.87 14.51 2.80
C ALA A 279 -1.86 13.00 2.56
N ARG A 280 -1.45 12.57 1.37
CA ARG A 280 -1.31 11.15 1.03
C ARG A 280 -0.19 10.49 1.84
N VAL A 281 0.98 11.11 1.94
CA VAL A 281 2.09 10.59 2.76
C VAL A 281 1.65 10.41 4.19
N ARG A 282 0.98 11.41 4.79
CA ARG A 282 0.47 11.31 6.15
C ARG A 282 -0.56 10.21 6.31
N ARG A 283 -1.52 10.09 5.40
CA ARG A 283 -2.57 9.07 5.44
C ARG A 283 -1.99 7.66 5.34
N MET A 284 -0.95 7.46 4.53
CA MET A 284 -0.27 6.18 4.40
C MET A 284 0.65 5.85 5.58
N ASN A 285 1.06 6.84 6.40
CA ASN A 285 2.00 6.65 7.50
C ASN A 285 1.42 7.07 8.86
N PRO A 286 0.30 6.50 9.31
CA PRO A 286 -0.35 6.88 10.56
C PRO A 286 0.41 6.46 11.84
N ALA A 287 1.58 5.83 11.70
CA ALA A 287 2.46 5.49 12.82
C ALA A 287 2.96 6.72 13.58
N PHE A 288 3.10 7.86 12.88
CA PHE A 288 3.56 9.13 13.43
C PHE A 288 2.36 9.91 13.98
N GLU A 289 2.25 10.01 15.29
CA GLU A 289 1.12 10.67 15.95
C GLU A 289 1.04 12.14 15.54
N GLY A 290 -0.11 12.53 14.97
CA GLY A 290 -0.31 13.89 14.46
C GLY A 290 0.66 14.29 13.32
N GLY A 291 1.33 13.32 12.67
CA GLY A 291 2.34 13.57 11.63
C GLY A 291 3.69 14.05 12.20
N ARG A 292 3.86 14.09 13.50
CA ARG A 292 5.11 14.54 14.15
C ARG A 292 6.16 13.43 14.17
N ILE A 293 7.38 13.79 13.84
CA ILE A 293 8.54 12.91 13.86
C ILE A 293 9.28 13.12 15.18
N ILE A 294 9.23 12.12 16.06
CA ILE A 294 9.93 12.12 17.35
C ILE A 294 11.07 11.10 17.22
N ALA A 295 12.23 11.57 16.77
CA ALA A 295 13.44 10.77 16.70
C ALA A 295 14.04 10.59 18.10
N ARG A 296 14.69 9.43 18.36
CA ARG A 296 15.52 9.16 19.53
C ARG A 296 16.93 8.90 19.04
N ASN A 297 17.91 9.13 19.93
CA ASN A 297 19.33 8.96 19.60
C ASN A 297 19.71 7.52 19.22
N ASP A 298 18.92 6.53 19.64
CA ASP A 298 19.13 5.10 19.43
C ASP A 298 18.28 4.52 18.29
N ASP A 299 17.47 5.37 17.62
CA ASP A 299 16.63 4.87 16.54
C ASP A 299 17.50 4.67 15.28
N ASP A 300 17.49 3.46 14.72
CA ASP A 300 17.69 3.28 13.28
C ASP A 300 16.86 4.31 12.54
N ALA A 301 17.37 4.83 11.43
CA ALA A 301 16.68 5.87 10.66
C ALA A 301 15.20 5.53 10.48
N LEU A 302 14.33 6.34 11.08
CA LEU A 302 12.86 6.20 10.92
C LEU A 302 12.52 6.20 9.44
N ARG A 303 11.61 5.33 9.03
CA ARG A 303 11.23 5.17 7.63
C ARG A 303 9.76 5.46 7.41
N VAL A 304 9.48 6.03 6.25
CA VAL A 304 8.12 6.27 5.76
C VAL A 304 7.89 5.52 4.47
N LEU A 305 6.67 5.08 4.24
CA LEU A 305 6.25 4.57 2.94
C LEU A 305 5.90 5.76 2.04
N ALA A 306 6.61 5.91 0.95
CA ALA A 306 6.39 6.99 0.00
C ALA A 306 6.78 6.54 -1.42
N PRO A 307 6.37 7.28 -2.47
CA PRO A 307 6.87 7.04 -3.82
C PRO A 307 8.39 7.04 -3.87
N ALA A 308 8.96 6.10 -4.63
CA ALA A 308 10.39 5.98 -4.84
C ALA A 308 10.99 7.29 -5.38
N ALA A 309 12.22 7.60 -4.98
CA ALA A 309 12.96 8.71 -5.58
C ALA A 309 13.55 8.28 -6.93
N THR A 310 13.55 9.19 -7.89
CA THR A 310 14.08 8.92 -9.24
C THR A 310 15.55 8.50 -9.23
N ALA A 311 16.34 8.96 -8.25
CA ALA A 311 17.75 8.63 -8.13
C ALA A 311 18.03 7.22 -7.55
N GLU A 312 17.11 6.64 -6.76
CA GLU A 312 17.32 5.35 -6.11
C GLU A 312 17.20 4.15 -7.09
N ILE A 313 16.43 4.30 -8.17
CA ILE A 313 16.26 3.22 -9.17
C ILE A 313 17.52 3.05 -10.02
N ALA A 314 18.27 4.10 -10.28
CA ALA A 314 19.52 4.02 -11.02
C ALA A 314 20.58 3.17 -10.30
N ALA A 315 20.57 3.16 -8.96
CA ALA A 315 21.52 2.38 -8.15
C ALA A 315 21.16 0.87 -8.09
N THR A 316 19.87 0.52 -8.07
CA THR A 316 19.43 -0.89 -8.02
C THR A 316 19.44 -1.56 -9.40
N GLY A 317 19.20 -0.82 -10.48
CA GLY A 317 19.28 -1.33 -11.86
C GLY A 317 20.70 -1.69 -12.30
N SER A 318 21.73 -1.03 -11.74
CA SER A 318 23.14 -1.30 -12.05
C SER A 318 23.71 -2.57 -11.37
N ALA A 319 23.07 -3.07 -10.31
CA ALA A 319 23.53 -4.24 -9.57
C ALA A 319 23.07 -5.58 -10.19
N VAL A 320 22.04 -5.58 -11.04
CA VAL A 320 21.50 -6.79 -11.68
C VAL A 320 22.20 -7.10 -13.02
N GLY A 321 22.94 -6.15 -13.57
CA GLY A 321 23.63 -6.30 -14.87
C GLY A 321 25.06 -6.85 -14.83
N ALA A 322 25.64 -7.12 -13.64
CA ALA A 322 27.09 -7.36 -13.50
C ALA A 322 27.48 -8.84 -13.27
N THR A 323 26.57 -9.82 -13.38
CA THR A 323 26.90 -11.24 -13.17
C THR A 323 26.53 -12.11 -14.36
N ALA A 324 27.00 -11.76 -15.56
CA ALA A 324 27.01 -12.68 -16.70
C ALA A 324 28.16 -12.34 -17.66
N ALA A 325 29.40 -12.58 -17.23
CA ALA A 325 30.55 -12.84 -18.14
C ALA A 325 31.71 -13.40 -17.29
N GLY A 326 31.90 -14.68 -17.34
CA GLY A 326 33.09 -15.35 -16.87
C GLY A 326 33.14 -16.75 -17.48
N PRO A 327 34.31 -17.23 -17.88
CA PRO A 327 34.57 -18.13 -19.02
C PRO A 327 34.11 -19.57 -18.78
#